data_34ef8a2cefa14fcc1549bcad58a667b5
#
_entry.id   34ef8a2cefa14fcc1549bcad58a667b5
#
_cell.length_a   1.000
_cell.length_b   1.000
_cell.length_c   1.000
_cell.angle_alpha   90.00
_cell.angle_beta   90.00
_cell.angle_gamma   90.00
#
_symmetry.space_group_name_H-M   'P 1'
#
loop_
_entity.id
_entity.type
_entity.pdbx_description
1 polymer ?
#
loop_
_entity_poly.entity_id
_entity_poly.type
_entity_poly.pdbx_seq_one_letter_code
_entity_poly.pdbx_strand_id
1 'polypeptide(L)'
;MLPRPMKFCPNCAQTLEFRVPDGDNRPRYVCPACASIHYQNPRLVVGTVCTWGDHILLCKRAIEPRFGLWTLPAGFMELGESMAEGAVRETSEEAGAQIELGALYSAIDVIHAEQVHVFFRARMTSDALDPGPESLEARLFLESEIPWDGLAFKTVIQTLRWFVADRATGRFDLHTDTLRWRAPRPA
;
A
#
# COMPACT_ATOMS: atom_id res chain seq x y z
N MET A 1 -12.66 3.04 -3.71
CA MET A 1 -13.24 4.11 -4.54
C MET A 1 -12.62 3.94 -5.92
N LEU A 2 -13.42 3.75 -6.96
CA LEU A 2 -12.89 3.69 -8.33
C LEU A 2 -12.25 5.04 -8.67
N PRO A 3 -11.12 5.09 -9.38
CA PRO A 3 -10.50 6.34 -9.78
C PRO A 3 -11.49 7.17 -10.58
N ARG A 4 -11.53 8.48 -10.30
CA ARG A 4 -12.41 9.37 -11.06
C ARG A 4 -11.95 9.40 -12.51
N PRO A 5 -12.88 9.34 -13.47
CA PRO A 5 -12.52 9.40 -14.88
C PRO A 5 -11.79 10.71 -15.19
N MET A 6 -10.72 10.62 -15.97
CA MET A 6 -9.97 11.79 -16.43
C MET A 6 -10.85 12.54 -17.44
N LYS A 7 -11.20 13.78 -17.11
CA LYS A 7 -12.12 14.60 -17.93
C LYS A 7 -11.40 15.50 -18.91
N PHE A 8 -10.26 16.04 -18.50
CA PHE A 8 -9.52 17.04 -19.26
C PHE A 8 -8.07 16.60 -19.50
N CYS A 9 -7.54 16.99 -20.63
CA CYS A 9 -6.15 16.73 -21.00
C CYS A 9 -5.21 17.59 -20.14
N PRO A 10 -4.25 17.01 -19.41
CA PRO A 10 -3.29 17.79 -18.62
C PRO A 10 -2.33 18.61 -19.46
N ASN A 11 -2.21 18.32 -20.79
CA ASN A 11 -1.30 19.05 -21.68
C ASN A 11 -1.95 20.30 -22.29
N CYS A 12 -3.26 20.28 -22.58
CA CYS A 12 -3.93 21.37 -23.30
C CYS A 12 -5.32 21.72 -22.77
N ALA A 13 -5.75 21.13 -21.65
CA ALA A 13 -7.02 21.35 -20.97
C ALA A 13 -8.30 21.00 -21.78
N GLN A 14 -8.19 20.42 -22.97
CA GLN A 14 -9.35 19.99 -23.75
C GLN A 14 -9.98 18.72 -23.17
N THR A 15 -11.28 18.53 -23.42
CA THR A 15 -12.02 17.34 -22.99
C THR A 15 -11.45 16.09 -23.65
N LEU A 16 -11.26 15.04 -22.85
CA LEU A 16 -10.75 13.76 -23.31
C LEU A 16 -11.88 12.83 -23.77
N GLU A 17 -11.56 12.03 -24.78
CA GLU A 17 -12.36 10.91 -25.24
C GLU A 17 -11.83 9.61 -24.66
N PHE A 18 -12.73 8.70 -24.24
CA PHE A 18 -12.34 7.36 -23.81
C PHE A 18 -12.61 6.39 -24.95
N ARG A 19 -11.58 6.05 -25.72
CA ARG A 19 -11.67 5.20 -26.92
C ARG A 19 -10.40 4.37 -27.12
N VAL A 20 -10.47 3.36 -27.97
CA VAL A 20 -9.30 2.59 -28.39
C VAL A 20 -8.51 3.43 -29.40
N PRO A 21 -7.27 3.84 -29.09
CA PRO A 21 -6.45 4.55 -30.06
C PRO A 21 -5.88 3.59 -31.11
N ASP A 22 -5.43 4.16 -32.24
CA ASP A 22 -4.81 3.37 -33.31
C ASP A 22 -3.59 2.60 -32.80
N GLY A 23 -3.53 1.31 -33.07
CA GLY A 23 -2.43 0.45 -32.63
C GLY A 23 -2.52 -0.08 -31.20
N ASP A 24 -3.58 0.27 -30.43
CA ASP A 24 -3.85 -0.30 -29.10
C ASP A 24 -5.02 -1.30 -29.15
N ASN A 25 -5.18 -2.11 -28.11
CA ASN A 25 -6.27 -3.08 -27.95
C ASN A 25 -7.19 -2.77 -26.76
N ARG A 26 -6.97 -1.63 -26.08
CA ARG A 26 -7.73 -1.21 -24.89
C ARG A 26 -8.14 0.25 -25.00
N PRO A 27 -9.30 0.63 -24.42
CA PRO A 27 -9.67 2.03 -24.32
C PRO A 27 -8.66 2.82 -23.46
N ARG A 28 -8.32 4.02 -23.95
CA ARG A 28 -7.46 5.00 -23.27
C ARG A 28 -8.13 6.37 -23.29
N TYR A 29 -7.68 7.26 -22.44
CA TYR A 29 -8.06 8.67 -22.55
C TYR A 29 -7.21 9.32 -23.65
N VAL A 30 -7.87 9.75 -24.71
CA VAL A 30 -7.25 10.37 -25.90
C VAL A 30 -7.71 11.81 -26.01
N CYS A 31 -6.75 12.72 -26.22
CA CYS A 31 -7.07 14.11 -26.48
C CYS A 31 -7.30 14.33 -27.98
N PRO A 32 -8.51 14.74 -28.42
CA PRO A 32 -8.78 15.00 -29.84
C PRO A 32 -8.04 16.23 -30.37
N ALA A 33 -7.63 17.17 -29.50
CA ALA A 33 -6.99 18.41 -29.90
C ALA A 33 -5.46 18.28 -30.06
N CYS A 34 -4.77 17.62 -29.12
CA CYS A 34 -3.31 17.48 -29.17
C CYS A 34 -2.83 16.04 -29.42
N ALA A 35 -3.75 15.12 -29.69
CA ALA A 35 -3.50 13.70 -29.97
C ALA A 35 -2.76 12.93 -28.86
N SER A 36 -2.60 13.51 -27.68
CA SER A 36 -1.98 12.82 -26.53
C SER A 36 -2.83 11.66 -26.06
N ILE A 37 -2.20 10.49 -25.84
CA ILE A 37 -2.80 9.30 -25.25
C ILE A 37 -2.34 9.23 -23.79
N HIS A 38 -3.31 9.14 -22.86
CA HIS A 38 -3.03 9.07 -21.42
C HIS A 38 -3.23 7.66 -20.91
N TYR A 39 -2.16 7.07 -20.43
CA TYR A 39 -2.15 5.74 -19.81
C TYR A 39 -2.40 5.87 -18.32
N GLN A 40 -3.21 4.97 -17.78
CA GLN A 40 -3.40 4.81 -16.35
C GLN A 40 -2.85 3.46 -15.94
N ASN A 41 -1.97 3.46 -14.94
CA ASN A 41 -1.38 2.25 -14.37
C ASN A 41 -1.82 2.08 -12.92
N PRO A 42 -1.80 0.85 -12.37
CA PRO A 42 -2.00 0.63 -10.95
C PRO A 42 -1.03 1.49 -10.12
N ARG A 43 -1.55 2.08 -9.04
CA ARG A 43 -0.72 2.83 -8.11
C ARG A 43 0.00 1.86 -7.18
N LEU A 44 1.26 2.16 -6.89
CA LEU A 44 2.06 1.38 -5.98
C LEU A 44 1.93 1.95 -4.56
N VAL A 45 1.62 1.08 -3.60
CA VAL A 45 1.67 1.34 -2.16
C VAL A 45 2.85 0.57 -1.61
N VAL A 46 3.74 1.25 -0.89
CA VAL A 46 4.96 0.68 -0.32
C VAL A 46 4.97 0.84 1.19
N GLY A 47 5.46 -0.15 1.90
CA GLY A 47 5.49 -0.11 3.35
C GLY A 47 6.36 -1.21 3.95
N THR A 48 6.28 -1.36 5.27
CA THR A 48 7.12 -2.31 5.99
C THR A 48 6.34 -3.19 6.96
N VAL A 49 6.80 -4.43 7.10
CA VAL A 49 6.60 -5.25 8.30
C VAL A 49 7.81 -5.00 9.20
N CYS A 50 7.67 -4.02 10.07
CA CYS A 50 8.76 -3.54 10.90
C CYS A 50 8.69 -4.15 12.30
N THR A 51 9.83 -4.57 12.85
CA THR A 51 9.91 -5.25 14.14
C THR A 51 10.91 -4.59 15.09
N TRP A 52 10.63 -4.70 16.40
CA TRP A 52 11.54 -4.44 17.49
C TRP A 52 11.52 -5.64 18.44
N GLY A 53 12.60 -6.43 18.44
CA GLY A 53 12.59 -7.74 19.11
C GLY A 53 11.45 -8.62 18.59
N ASP A 54 10.59 -9.06 19.51
CA ASP A 54 9.41 -9.90 19.18
C ASP A 54 8.16 -9.11 18.82
N HIS A 55 8.23 -7.78 18.89
CA HIS A 55 7.10 -6.91 18.61
C HIS A 55 7.05 -6.50 17.14
N ILE A 56 5.84 -6.23 16.64
CA ILE A 56 5.54 -5.74 15.30
C ILE A 56 4.96 -4.33 15.44
N LEU A 57 5.48 -3.38 14.65
CA LEU A 57 5.01 -2.01 14.61
C LEU A 57 3.71 -1.94 13.80
N LEU A 58 2.68 -1.34 14.42
CA LEU A 58 1.45 -0.94 13.72
C LEU A 58 1.16 0.53 14.01
N CYS A 59 0.54 1.20 13.01
CA CYS A 59 0.07 2.58 13.07
C CYS A 59 -1.46 2.61 13.08
N LYS A 60 -2.06 3.45 13.91
CA LYS A 60 -3.51 3.65 13.97
C LYS A 60 -3.87 4.85 13.11
N ARG A 61 -4.64 4.64 12.07
CA ARG A 61 -4.92 5.64 11.05
C ARG A 61 -5.66 6.87 11.58
N ALA A 62 -5.15 8.05 11.23
CA ALA A 62 -5.81 9.34 11.48
C ALA A 62 -6.59 9.86 10.26
N ILE A 63 -6.58 9.13 9.13
CA ILE A 63 -7.16 9.55 7.85
C ILE A 63 -8.10 8.49 7.25
N GLU A 64 -9.03 8.93 6.40
CA GLU A 64 -9.85 8.04 5.60
C GLU A 64 -9.08 7.51 4.35
N PRO A 65 -9.42 6.33 3.86
CA PRO A 65 -10.41 5.39 4.40
C PRO A 65 -9.90 4.66 5.65
N ARG A 66 -10.84 4.13 6.44
CA ARG A 66 -10.51 3.29 7.59
C ARG A 66 -9.90 4.04 8.78
N PHE A 67 -10.35 5.27 9.02
CA PHE A 67 -10.01 6.04 10.22
C PHE A 67 -10.15 5.19 11.51
N GLY A 68 -9.20 5.30 12.41
CA GLY A 68 -9.18 4.63 13.71
C GLY A 68 -8.80 3.14 13.68
N LEU A 69 -8.59 2.53 12.51
CA LEU A 69 -8.13 1.14 12.41
C LEU A 69 -6.61 1.06 12.29
N TRP A 70 -6.05 -0.09 12.66
CA TRP A 70 -4.63 -0.36 12.65
C TRP A 70 -4.13 -0.83 11.28
N THR A 71 -2.92 -0.46 10.93
CA THR A 71 -2.26 -0.86 9.69
C THR A 71 -0.77 -1.04 9.89
N LEU A 72 -0.10 -1.72 8.98
CA LEU A 72 1.33 -1.58 8.78
C LEU A 72 1.63 -0.18 8.24
N PRO A 73 2.75 0.46 8.60
CA PRO A 73 3.14 1.74 8.02
C PRO A 73 3.33 1.58 6.51
N ALA A 74 2.56 2.34 5.72
CA ALA A 74 2.57 2.24 4.26
C ALA A 74 1.75 3.33 3.58
N GLY A 75 2.27 3.89 2.49
CA GLY A 75 1.58 4.85 1.65
C GLY A 75 1.95 4.77 0.18
N PHE A 76 1.55 5.75 -0.61
CA PHE A 76 1.82 5.76 -2.03
C PHE A 76 3.30 6.08 -2.31
N MET A 77 3.89 5.26 -3.19
CA MET A 77 5.21 5.57 -3.74
C MET A 77 5.17 6.88 -4.52
N GLU A 78 6.15 7.74 -4.30
CA GLU A 78 6.29 9.03 -4.96
C GLU A 78 7.21 8.96 -6.19
N LEU A 79 7.11 9.98 -7.06
CA LEU A 79 8.02 10.11 -8.20
C LEU A 79 9.43 10.43 -7.73
N GLY A 80 10.41 9.73 -8.30
CA GLY A 80 11.83 9.97 -8.00
C GLY A 80 12.39 9.12 -6.86
N GLU A 81 11.58 8.30 -6.21
CA GLU A 81 12.03 7.34 -5.20
C GLU A 81 11.91 5.89 -5.68
N SER A 82 12.72 5.02 -5.13
CA SER A 82 12.56 3.56 -5.25
C SER A 82 11.52 3.03 -4.26
N MET A 83 11.02 1.80 -4.49
CA MET A 83 10.12 1.14 -3.52
C MET A 83 10.72 1.06 -2.12
N ALA A 84 12.04 0.86 -2.03
CA ALA A 84 12.76 0.77 -0.77
C ALA A 84 12.80 2.10 -0.04
N GLU A 85 13.11 3.19 -0.75
CA GLU A 85 13.13 4.55 -0.21
C GLU A 85 11.74 4.98 0.26
N GLY A 86 10.70 4.73 -0.55
CA GLY A 86 9.32 5.01 -0.18
C GLY A 86 8.86 4.24 1.06
N ALA A 87 9.21 2.96 1.20
CA ALA A 87 8.87 2.18 2.39
C ALA A 87 9.57 2.70 3.67
N VAL A 88 10.81 3.16 3.56
CA VAL A 88 11.53 3.81 4.68
C VAL A 88 10.88 5.14 5.03
N ARG A 89 10.59 5.99 4.03
CA ARG A 89 9.93 7.29 4.22
C ARG A 89 8.59 7.14 4.93
N GLU A 90 7.70 6.28 4.41
CA GLU A 90 6.38 6.04 4.99
C GLU A 90 6.46 5.54 6.45
N THR A 91 7.41 4.64 6.74
CA THR A 91 7.61 4.16 8.12
C THR A 91 8.07 5.28 9.05
N SER A 92 8.93 6.18 8.57
CA SER A 92 9.39 7.35 9.32
C SER A 92 8.25 8.37 9.49
N GLU A 93 7.47 8.67 8.45
CA GLU A 93 6.39 9.66 8.47
C GLU A 93 5.22 9.21 9.36
N GLU A 94 4.80 7.93 9.26
CA GLU A 94 3.64 7.43 10.00
C GLU A 94 3.96 7.05 11.46
N ALA A 95 5.20 6.64 11.76
CA ALA A 95 5.57 6.13 13.09
C ALA A 95 6.73 6.86 13.76
N GLY A 96 7.48 7.72 13.05
CA GLY A 96 8.74 8.29 13.52
C GLY A 96 9.85 7.26 13.73
N ALA A 97 9.64 6.03 13.27
CA ALA A 97 10.55 4.93 13.52
C ALA A 97 11.78 4.97 12.60
N GLN A 98 12.97 4.79 13.18
CA GLN A 98 14.20 4.58 12.43
C GLN A 98 14.41 3.08 12.20
N ILE A 99 14.66 2.70 10.95
CA ILE A 99 14.69 1.30 10.54
C ILE A 99 15.90 0.92 9.70
N GLU A 100 16.28 -0.32 9.79
CA GLU A 100 17.10 -1.03 8.81
C GLU A 100 16.15 -1.82 7.90
N LEU A 101 16.10 -1.45 6.62
CA LEU A 101 15.26 -2.14 5.65
C LEU A 101 15.89 -3.49 5.27
N GLY A 102 15.05 -4.51 5.24
CA GLY A 102 15.41 -5.87 4.84
C GLY A 102 14.90 -6.22 3.44
N ALA A 103 14.67 -7.50 3.21
CA ALA A 103 14.21 -8.00 1.91
C ALA A 103 12.76 -7.63 1.61
N LEU A 104 12.43 -7.55 0.32
CA LEU A 104 11.06 -7.55 -0.17
C LEU A 104 10.34 -8.79 0.35
N TYR A 105 9.16 -8.60 0.93
CA TYR A 105 8.48 -9.65 1.66
C TYR A 105 7.13 -10.06 1.06
N SER A 106 6.32 -9.08 0.68
CA SER A 106 5.07 -9.39 0.01
C SER A 106 4.75 -8.41 -1.11
N ALA A 107 4.09 -8.92 -2.17
CA ALA A 107 3.52 -8.12 -3.25
C ALA A 107 2.09 -8.62 -3.53
N ILE A 108 1.10 -7.77 -3.32
CA ILE A 108 -0.32 -8.12 -3.38
C ILE A 108 -1.05 -7.21 -4.37
N ASP A 109 -1.60 -7.81 -5.42
CA ASP A 109 -2.47 -7.10 -6.35
C ASP A 109 -3.83 -6.80 -5.73
N VAL A 110 -4.25 -5.55 -5.74
CA VAL A 110 -5.57 -5.10 -5.28
C VAL A 110 -6.37 -4.59 -6.48
N ILE A 111 -6.88 -5.55 -7.28
CA ILE A 111 -7.46 -5.29 -8.61
C ILE A 111 -8.59 -4.25 -8.56
N HIS A 112 -9.48 -4.36 -7.57
CA HIS A 112 -10.64 -3.47 -7.44
C HIS A 112 -10.29 -2.04 -7.01
N ALA A 113 -9.08 -1.81 -6.49
CA ALA A 113 -8.58 -0.50 -6.10
C ALA A 113 -7.54 0.05 -7.11
N GLU A 114 -7.21 -0.73 -8.15
CA GLU A 114 -6.15 -0.41 -9.10
C GLU A 114 -4.84 -0.07 -8.40
N GLN A 115 -4.43 -0.95 -7.47
CA GLN A 115 -3.23 -0.81 -6.66
C GLN A 115 -2.43 -2.10 -6.61
N VAL A 116 -1.13 -1.97 -6.35
CA VAL A 116 -0.25 -3.05 -5.92
C VAL A 116 0.34 -2.64 -4.58
N HIS A 117 0.16 -3.49 -3.56
CA HIS A 117 0.73 -3.26 -2.23
C HIS A 117 1.98 -4.09 -2.05
N VAL A 118 3.07 -3.43 -1.69
CA VAL A 118 4.40 -4.04 -1.55
C VAL A 118 4.91 -3.77 -0.13
N PHE A 119 5.28 -4.82 0.58
CA PHE A 119 5.84 -4.70 1.92
C PHE A 119 7.24 -5.30 1.99
N PHE A 120 8.14 -4.58 2.63
CA PHE A 120 9.47 -5.03 2.98
C PHE A 120 9.50 -5.49 4.44
N ARG A 121 10.36 -6.42 4.76
CA ARG A 121 10.74 -6.65 6.16
C ARG A 121 11.64 -5.51 6.60
N ALA A 122 11.50 -5.11 7.86
CA ALA A 122 12.37 -4.11 8.45
C ALA A 122 12.60 -4.40 9.93
N ARG A 123 13.69 -3.87 10.47
CA ARG A 123 14.02 -3.91 11.87
C ARG A 123 14.21 -2.48 12.38
N MET A 124 13.55 -2.13 13.48
CA MET A 124 13.80 -0.85 14.14
C MET A 124 15.21 -0.81 14.74
N THR A 125 15.84 0.35 14.73
CA THR A 125 17.15 0.58 15.35
C THR A 125 17.03 1.09 16.80
N SER A 126 15.83 1.53 17.19
CA SER A 126 15.43 1.89 18.55
C SER A 126 13.93 1.65 18.72
N ASP A 127 13.42 1.65 19.96
CA ASP A 127 11.98 1.55 20.28
C ASP A 127 11.26 2.91 20.29
N ALA A 128 11.96 3.98 19.96
CA ALA A 128 11.39 5.32 19.90
C ALA A 128 10.37 5.42 18.75
N LEU A 129 9.20 5.96 19.07
CA LEU A 129 8.10 6.21 18.16
C LEU A 129 7.65 7.67 18.29
N ASP A 130 7.41 8.32 17.14
CA ASP A 130 6.87 9.68 17.05
C ASP A 130 5.90 9.75 15.88
N PRO A 131 4.63 9.34 16.07
CA PRO A 131 3.66 9.24 14.99
C PRO A 131 3.37 10.60 14.36
N GLY A 132 3.45 10.64 13.03
CA GLY A 132 3.10 11.82 12.25
C GLY A 132 1.60 12.10 12.17
N PRO A 133 1.19 13.14 11.44
CA PRO A 133 -0.19 13.64 11.41
C PRO A 133 -1.21 12.64 10.82
N GLU A 134 -0.76 11.64 10.06
CA GLU A 134 -1.61 10.60 9.48
C GLU A 134 -1.84 9.41 10.43
N SER A 135 -1.20 9.40 11.61
CA SER A 135 -1.32 8.37 12.63
C SER A 135 -1.83 8.93 13.95
N LEU A 136 -2.93 8.37 14.48
CA LEU A 136 -3.42 8.67 15.84
C LEU A 136 -2.48 8.10 16.91
N GLU A 137 -1.83 6.99 16.58
CA GLU A 137 -0.98 6.22 17.48
C GLU A 137 -0.06 5.31 16.65
N ALA A 138 1.20 5.16 17.08
CA ALA A 138 2.10 4.11 16.63
C ALA A 138 2.44 3.24 17.85
N ARG A 139 2.38 1.91 17.68
CA ARG A 139 2.56 0.99 18.81
C ARG A 139 3.19 -0.33 18.39
N LEU A 140 3.96 -0.89 19.31
CA LEU A 140 4.58 -2.21 19.19
C LEU A 140 3.67 -3.27 19.82
N PHE A 141 3.34 -4.31 19.05
CA PHE A 141 2.45 -5.40 19.44
C PHE A 141 3.20 -6.73 19.44
N LEU A 142 3.03 -7.53 20.48
CA LEU A 142 3.32 -8.95 20.39
C LEU A 142 2.36 -9.63 19.39
N GLU A 143 2.74 -10.75 18.82
CA GLU A 143 1.87 -11.51 17.88
C GLU A 143 0.51 -11.85 18.47
N SER A 144 0.47 -12.19 19.77
CA SER A 144 -0.74 -12.49 20.51
C SER A 144 -1.66 -11.28 20.74
N GLU A 145 -1.11 -10.07 20.59
CA GLU A 145 -1.83 -8.81 20.83
C GLU A 145 -2.29 -8.12 19.55
N ILE A 146 -1.93 -8.67 18.37
CA ILE A 146 -2.34 -8.08 17.09
C ILE A 146 -3.87 -7.96 17.05
N PRO A 147 -4.41 -6.75 16.82
CA PRO A 147 -5.84 -6.49 16.79
C PRO A 147 -6.46 -6.94 15.45
N TRP A 148 -6.54 -8.24 15.19
CA TRP A 148 -6.93 -8.82 13.92
C TRP A 148 -8.25 -8.26 13.36
N ASP A 149 -9.26 -8.06 14.21
CA ASP A 149 -10.56 -7.49 13.82
C ASP A 149 -10.52 -5.97 13.64
N GLY A 150 -9.48 -5.31 14.17
CA GLY A 150 -9.23 -3.89 14.07
C GLY A 150 -8.24 -3.51 12.96
N LEU A 151 -7.82 -4.44 12.10
CA LEU A 151 -6.93 -4.14 10.99
C LEU A 151 -7.66 -3.54 9.79
N ALA A 152 -7.08 -2.49 9.21
CA ALA A 152 -7.73 -1.67 8.19
C ALA A 152 -7.90 -2.37 6.83
N PHE A 153 -6.90 -3.14 6.41
CA PHE A 153 -6.82 -3.64 5.04
C PHE A 153 -6.54 -5.14 4.96
N LYS A 154 -7.17 -5.80 3.99
CA LYS A 154 -6.94 -7.23 3.75
C LYS A 154 -5.50 -7.56 3.38
N THR A 155 -4.80 -6.66 2.69
CA THR A 155 -3.38 -6.80 2.36
C THR A 155 -2.52 -6.85 3.62
N VAL A 156 -2.80 -5.98 4.60
CA VAL A 156 -2.13 -5.97 5.91
C VAL A 156 -2.40 -7.26 6.68
N ILE A 157 -3.68 -7.67 6.74
CA ILE A 157 -4.06 -8.94 7.41
C ILE A 157 -3.30 -10.12 6.79
N GLN A 158 -3.27 -10.19 5.46
CA GLN A 158 -2.62 -11.29 4.75
C GLN A 158 -1.10 -11.28 4.95
N THR A 159 -0.47 -10.11 4.83
CA THR A 159 0.97 -9.94 5.06
C THR A 159 1.37 -10.33 6.49
N LEU A 160 0.60 -9.88 7.49
CA LEU A 160 0.85 -10.24 8.89
C LEU A 160 0.65 -11.74 9.17
N ARG A 161 -0.34 -12.39 8.54
CA ARG A 161 -0.54 -13.85 8.67
C ARG A 161 0.65 -14.64 8.14
N TRP A 162 1.17 -14.26 6.99
CA TRP A 162 2.39 -14.86 6.46
C TRP A 162 3.57 -14.62 7.41
N PHE A 163 3.71 -13.37 7.88
CA PHE A 163 4.83 -13.01 8.74
C PHE A 163 4.86 -13.80 10.05
N VAL A 164 3.72 -13.98 10.70
CA VAL A 164 3.59 -14.80 11.92
C VAL A 164 3.93 -16.27 11.63
N ALA A 165 3.43 -16.82 10.52
CA ALA A 165 3.71 -18.19 10.12
C ALA A 165 5.20 -18.41 9.79
N ASP A 166 5.83 -17.50 9.04
CA ASP A 166 7.23 -17.56 8.66
C ASP A 166 8.16 -17.41 9.88
N ARG A 167 7.80 -16.53 10.82
CA ARG A 167 8.55 -16.35 12.06
C ARG A 167 8.64 -17.66 12.85
N ALA A 168 7.55 -18.43 12.91
CA ALA A 168 7.54 -19.72 13.61
C ALA A 168 8.51 -20.74 13.00
N THR A 169 8.82 -20.62 11.71
CA THR A 169 9.76 -21.50 10.98
C THR A 169 11.15 -20.90 10.81
N GLY A 170 11.31 -19.61 11.02
CA GLY A 170 12.53 -18.86 10.73
C GLY A 170 12.83 -18.66 9.24
N ARG A 171 11.89 -19.02 8.35
CA ARG A 171 12.05 -18.92 6.89
C ARG A 171 11.09 -17.87 6.36
N PHE A 172 11.63 -16.89 5.63
CA PHE A 172 10.91 -15.75 5.09
C PHE A 172 11.10 -15.68 3.58
N ASP A 173 10.18 -16.27 2.85
CA ASP A 173 10.16 -16.21 1.39
C ASP A 173 9.31 -15.01 0.91
N LEU A 174 9.45 -14.64 -0.38
CA LEU A 174 8.59 -13.63 -0.99
C LEU A 174 7.18 -14.22 -1.21
N HIS A 175 6.18 -13.56 -0.65
CA HIS A 175 4.77 -13.91 -0.82
C HIS A 175 4.07 -13.05 -1.86
N THR A 176 3.21 -13.65 -2.66
CA THR A 176 2.37 -12.94 -3.63
C THR A 176 0.92 -13.38 -3.54
N ASP A 177 -0.03 -12.47 -3.77
CA ASP A 177 -1.46 -12.78 -3.82
C ASP A 177 -2.20 -11.77 -4.72
N THR A 178 -3.45 -12.10 -5.05
CA THR A 178 -4.33 -11.21 -5.83
C THR A 178 -5.68 -11.08 -5.15
N LEU A 179 -5.99 -9.90 -4.64
CA LEU A 179 -7.28 -9.57 -4.05
C LEU A 179 -8.25 -9.06 -5.12
N ARG A 180 -9.24 -9.89 -5.45
CA ARG A 180 -10.37 -9.53 -6.32
C ARG A 180 -11.58 -9.24 -5.44
N TRP A 181 -12.28 -8.14 -5.72
CA TRP A 181 -13.58 -7.93 -5.10
C TRP A 181 -14.55 -9.02 -5.59
N ARG A 182 -15.10 -9.78 -4.68
CA ARG A 182 -16.23 -10.66 -4.98
C ARG A 182 -17.48 -9.93 -4.48
N ALA A 183 -18.41 -9.66 -5.40
CA ALA A 183 -19.74 -9.25 -4.99
C ALA A 183 -20.28 -10.26 -3.95
N PRO A 184 -20.98 -9.82 -2.89
CA PRO A 184 -21.70 -10.73 -2.03
C PRO A 184 -22.58 -11.62 -2.90
N ARG A 185 -22.56 -12.94 -2.67
CA ARG A 185 -23.51 -13.81 -3.37
C ARG A 185 -24.91 -13.32 -2.98
N PRO A 186 -25.81 -13.09 -3.94
CA PRO A 186 -27.20 -12.84 -3.59
C PRO A 186 -27.69 -14.05 -2.76
N ALA A 187 -28.37 -13.73 -1.64
CA ALA A 187 -28.99 -14.72 -0.75
C ALA A 187 -30.09 -15.47 -1.46
#